data_5fdd4fc052ef6db0f4a3d19af01f5dcf
#
_entry.id   5fdd4fc052ef6db0f4a3d19af01f5dcf
#
_cell.length_a   1.000
_cell.length_b   1.000
_cell.length_c   1.000
_cell.angle_alpha   90.00
_cell.angle_beta   90.00
_cell.angle_gamma   90.00
#
_symmetry.space_group_name_H-M   'P 1'
#
loop_
_entity.id
_entity.type
_entity.pdbx_description
1 polymer ?
#
loop_
_entity_poly.entity_id
_entity_poly.type
_entity_poly.pdbx_seq_one_letter_code
_entity_poly.pdbx_strand_id
1 'polypeptide(L)'
;MKFIDYTKITIQSGNGGNGCIAFLREKFRPMGGPSGGDGGHGGGIIFESDSKLSTLQDFSYKRKYISNHGTHGKGKNMHGKNGKDIVLSIPVGTIIKDSSINQIIHDFKNDGERVIIAKGGNGGFGNARFKTHNNPAPRTANDGQKGSELHLELELKIIADVGLVGFPNAGKSTYISCISNARPKIADYPFTTLYPNLGIVKCQDFKSFVVADIPGLITGASEGKGLGFQFLKHIERTKMLVFIV
;
A
#
# COMPACT_ATOMS: atom_id res chain seq x y z
N MET A 1 -7.83 6.33 -19.32
CA MET A 1 -7.27 6.00 -18.00
C MET A 1 -7.42 7.21 -17.11
N LYS A 2 -7.94 7.10 -15.89
CA LYS A 2 -8.12 8.25 -14.99
C LYS A 2 -6.89 8.31 -14.10
N PHE A 3 -6.19 9.42 -14.08
CA PHE A 3 -5.07 9.62 -13.13
C PHE A 3 -5.63 9.88 -11.74
N ILE A 4 -5.18 9.13 -10.75
CA ILE A 4 -5.57 9.25 -9.35
C ILE A 4 -4.30 9.23 -8.52
N ASP A 5 -4.09 10.31 -7.78
CA ASP A 5 -2.93 10.57 -6.94
C ASP A 5 -3.25 10.48 -5.44
N TYR A 6 -4.54 10.45 -5.09
CA TYR A 6 -5.01 10.34 -3.71
C TYR A 6 -6.17 9.37 -3.62
N THR A 7 -6.13 8.49 -2.62
CA THR A 7 -7.24 7.59 -2.33
C THR A 7 -7.21 7.13 -0.88
N LYS A 8 -8.39 6.78 -0.36
CA LYS A 8 -8.53 6.18 0.97
C LYS A 8 -8.90 4.72 0.81
N ILE A 9 -8.23 3.86 1.57
CA ILE A 9 -8.49 2.43 1.60
C ILE A 9 -8.56 1.92 3.02
N THR A 10 -9.23 0.80 3.19
CA THR A 10 -9.25 0.04 4.45
C THR A 10 -8.53 -1.27 4.22
N ILE A 11 -7.58 -1.57 5.08
CA ILE A 11 -6.88 -2.85 5.06
C ILE A 11 -7.19 -3.62 6.34
N GLN A 12 -7.33 -4.93 6.22
CA GLN A 12 -7.55 -5.83 7.36
C GLN A 12 -6.65 -7.04 7.22
N SER A 13 -5.73 -7.23 8.15
CA SER A 13 -4.90 -8.43 8.17
C SER A 13 -5.70 -9.64 8.67
N GLY A 14 -5.22 -10.84 8.34
CA GLY A 14 -5.88 -12.08 8.72
C GLY A 14 -5.80 -12.35 10.22
N ASN A 15 -6.85 -12.91 10.79
CA ASN A 15 -6.82 -13.40 12.15
C ASN A 15 -6.01 -14.68 12.26
N GLY A 16 -5.35 -14.91 13.37
CA GLY A 16 -4.78 -16.22 13.71
C GLY A 16 -5.86 -17.27 13.94
N GLY A 17 -5.57 -18.49 13.60
CA GLY A 17 -6.42 -19.65 13.91
C GLY A 17 -6.32 -20.00 15.41
N ASN A 18 -7.38 -20.57 15.98
CA ASN A 18 -7.37 -21.02 17.38
C ASN A 18 -6.55 -22.29 17.53
N GLY A 19 -5.92 -22.47 18.68
CA GLY A 19 -5.34 -23.73 19.09
C GLY A 19 -6.43 -24.77 19.36
N CYS A 20 -6.08 -26.04 19.27
CA CYS A 20 -7.00 -27.14 19.45
C CYS A 20 -6.81 -27.78 20.82
N ILE A 21 -7.92 -28.19 21.46
CA ILE A 21 -7.90 -29.09 22.62
C ILE A 21 -8.23 -30.48 22.09
N ALA A 22 -7.25 -31.38 22.06
CA ALA A 22 -7.45 -32.76 21.67
C ALA A 22 -6.60 -33.71 22.52
N PHE A 23 -7.06 -34.92 22.65
CA PHE A 23 -6.35 -36.01 23.33
C PHE A 23 -6.19 -37.18 22.37
N LEU A 24 -5.02 -37.77 22.36
CA LEU A 24 -4.77 -38.97 21.56
C LEU A 24 -5.52 -40.14 22.16
N ARG A 25 -6.29 -40.86 21.35
CA ARG A 25 -6.97 -42.11 21.73
C ARG A 25 -6.69 -43.11 20.63
N GLU A 26 -5.99 -44.19 21.01
CA GLU A 26 -5.64 -45.28 20.09
C GLU A 26 -6.01 -46.62 20.74
N LYS A 27 -6.11 -47.66 19.92
CA LYS A 27 -6.59 -48.98 20.32
C LYS A 27 -5.86 -49.57 21.57
N PHE A 28 -4.56 -49.27 21.71
CA PHE A 28 -3.74 -49.74 22.84
C PHE A 28 -3.27 -48.59 23.75
N ARG A 29 -3.76 -47.36 23.52
CA ARG A 29 -3.45 -46.17 24.31
C ARG A 29 -4.68 -45.32 24.56
N PRO A 30 -5.60 -45.77 25.41
CA PRO A 30 -6.86 -45.05 25.65
C PRO A 30 -6.66 -43.67 26.31
N MET A 31 -5.54 -43.47 27.02
CA MET A 31 -5.15 -42.19 27.67
C MET A 31 -3.86 -41.63 27.06
N GLY A 32 -3.87 -41.34 25.78
CA GLY A 32 -2.67 -40.97 25.00
C GLY A 32 -2.17 -39.55 25.14
N GLY A 33 -2.60 -38.79 26.15
CA GLY A 33 -2.11 -37.43 26.42
C GLY A 33 -2.62 -36.35 25.45
N PRO A 34 -2.26 -35.08 25.70
CA PRO A 34 -2.70 -33.97 24.87
C PRO A 34 -2.06 -34.00 23.46
N SER A 35 -2.88 -33.79 22.46
CA SER A 35 -2.50 -33.88 21.05
C SER A 35 -3.09 -32.76 20.18
N GLY A 36 -3.54 -31.68 20.80
CA GLY A 36 -4.06 -30.53 20.08
C GLY A 36 -2.94 -29.72 19.42
N GLY A 37 -3.04 -29.50 18.10
CA GLY A 37 -2.13 -28.67 17.34
C GLY A 37 -2.42 -27.18 17.50
N ASP A 38 -1.44 -26.37 17.16
CA ASP A 38 -1.56 -24.90 17.17
C ASP A 38 -2.40 -24.41 15.99
N GLY A 39 -3.02 -23.24 16.12
CA GLY A 39 -3.59 -22.51 15.01
C GLY A 39 -2.52 -21.91 14.10
N GLY A 40 -2.83 -21.73 12.82
CA GLY A 40 -1.97 -21.03 11.87
C GLY A 40 -2.00 -19.51 12.09
N HIS A 41 -0.95 -18.84 11.68
CA HIS A 41 -0.91 -17.35 11.67
C HIS A 41 -1.84 -16.79 10.59
N GLY A 42 -2.43 -15.62 10.80
CA GLY A 42 -3.10 -14.87 9.78
C GLY A 42 -2.11 -14.30 8.77
N GLY A 43 -2.55 -14.05 7.53
CA GLY A 43 -1.75 -13.39 6.53
C GLY A 43 -1.62 -11.89 6.80
N GLY A 44 -0.47 -11.32 6.45
CA GLY A 44 -0.19 -9.90 6.51
C GLY A 44 -0.63 -9.16 5.24
N ILE A 45 -0.48 -7.82 5.26
CA ILE A 45 -0.63 -6.96 4.10
C ILE A 45 0.69 -6.21 3.90
N ILE A 46 1.25 -6.40 2.71
CA ILE A 46 2.54 -5.89 2.29
C ILE A 46 2.29 -4.91 1.16
N PHE A 47 2.91 -3.75 1.22
CA PHE A 47 2.98 -2.84 0.08
C PHE A 47 4.34 -2.97 -0.59
N GLU A 48 4.33 -2.94 -1.92
CA GLU A 48 5.52 -3.01 -2.77
C GLU A 48 5.47 -1.90 -3.80
N SER A 49 6.53 -1.11 -3.88
CA SER A 49 6.65 -0.08 -4.89
C SER A 49 7.04 -0.67 -6.25
N ASP A 50 6.38 -0.22 -7.31
CA ASP A 50 6.65 -0.62 -8.70
C ASP A 50 6.76 0.63 -9.59
N SER A 51 7.93 0.82 -10.19
CA SER A 51 8.21 1.94 -11.10
C SER A 51 7.41 1.91 -12.40
N LYS A 52 6.77 0.78 -12.73
CA LYS A 52 5.88 0.64 -13.89
C LYS A 52 4.51 1.26 -13.66
N LEU A 53 4.15 1.47 -12.40
CA LEU A 53 2.88 2.09 -12.02
C LEU A 53 3.06 3.61 -11.95
N SER A 54 2.10 4.35 -12.49
CA SER A 54 2.09 5.83 -12.49
C SER A 54 0.86 6.44 -11.82
N THR A 55 -0.05 5.62 -11.28
CA THR A 55 -1.31 6.10 -10.72
C THR A 55 -1.85 5.13 -9.67
N LEU A 56 -2.62 5.65 -8.71
CA LEU A 56 -3.33 4.87 -7.70
C LEU A 56 -4.74 4.42 -8.16
N GLN A 57 -4.98 4.33 -9.48
CA GLN A 57 -6.30 4.07 -10.03
C GLN A 57 -6.94 2.78 -9.52
N ASP A 58 -6.18 1.69 -9.37
CA ASP A 58 -6.68 0.40 -8.91
C ASP A 58 -7.28 0.48 -7.50
N PHE A 59 -6.67 1.30 -6.65
CA PHE A 59 -7.15 1.53 -5.28
C PHE A 59 -8.42 2.37 -5.20
N SER A 60 -8.79 3.07 -6.26
CA SER A 60 -10.07 3.79 -6.32
C SER A 60 -11.24 2.87 -6.62
N TYR A 61 -11.00 1.78 -7.34
CA TYR A 61 -12.04 0.78 -7.64
C TYR A 61 -12.25 -0.18 -6.47
N LYS A 62 -11.17 -0.66 -5.87
CA LYS A 62 -11.22 -1.55 -4.72
C LYS A 62 -10.64 -0.84 -3.51
N ARG A 63 -11.50 -0.52 -2.53
CA ARG A 63 -11.12 0.24 -1.33
C ARG A 63 -10.93 -0.61 -0.08
N LYS A 64 -11.26 -1.90 -0.13
CA LYS A 64 -11.12 -2.81 1.01
C LYS A 64 -10.29 -4.02 0.62
N TYR A 65 -9.24 -4.28 1.40
CA TYR A 65 -8.33 -5.42 1.23
C TYR A 65 -8.29 -6.22 2.52
N ILE A 66 -8.63 -7.51 2.44
CA ILE A 66 -8.68 -8.41 3.60
C ILE A 66 -7.77 -9.58 3.30
N SER A 67 -6.78 -9.80 4.16
CA SER A 67 -5.88 -10.94 4.05
C SER A 67 -6.50 -12.22 4.64
N ASN A 68 -5.97 -13.37 4.27
CA ASN A 68 -6.50 -14.66 4.66
C ASN A 68 -6.26 -14.94 6.14
N HIS A 69 -7.28 -15.51 6.81
CA HIS A 69 -7.14 -15.98 8.17
C HIS A 69 -6.28 -17.25 8.25
N GLY A 70 -5.60 -17.46 9.36
CA GLY A 70 -5.02 -18.73 9.72
C GLY A 70 -6.11 -19.77 10.05
N THR A 71 -5.88 -21.01 9.69
CA THR A 71 -6.83 -22.09 10.03
C THR A 71 -6.60 -22.57 11.46
N HIS A 72 -7.68 -23.09 12.08
CA HIS A 72 -7.59 -23.65 13.42
C HIS A 72 -6.70 -24.89 13.47
N GLY A 73 -6.06 -25.13 14.59
CA GLY A 73 -5.37 -26.38 14.89
C GLY A 73 -6.34 -27.55 14.94
N LYS A 74 -5.84 -28.76 14.77
CA LYS A 74 -6.60 -30.01 14.81
C LYS A 74 -5.96 -31.00 15.78
N GLY A 75 -6.68 -32.08 16.09
CA GLY A 75 -6.12 -33.20 16.85
C GLY A 75 -4.92 -33.84 16.15
N LYS A 76 -4.25 -34.78 16.84
CA LYS A 76 -3.06 -35.49 16.37
C LYS A 76 -1.89 -34.56 16.02
N ASN A 77 -1.73 -33.47 16.79
CA ASN A 77 -0.70 -32.45 16.63
C ASN A 77 -0.67 -31.77 15.23
N MET A 78 -1.80 -31.76 14.54
CA MET A 78 -1.89 -31.08 13.23
C MET A 78 -2.07 -29.58 13.45
N HIS A 79 -1.05 -28.82 13.04
CA HIS A 79 -1.10 -27.36 13.07
C HIS A 79 -2.00 -26.80 11.96
N GLY A 80 -2.64 -25.67 12.22
CA GLY A 80 -3.40 -24.92 11.24
C GLY A 80 -2.46 -24.33 10.14
N LYS A 81 -2.97 -24.21 8.92
CA LYS A 81 -2.25 -23.54 7.82
C LYS A 81 -2.24 -22.05 8.08
N ASN A 82 -1.10 -21.40 7.79
CA ASN A 82 -0.99 -19.95 7.82
C ASN A 82 -1.83 -19.32 6.68
N GLY A 83 -2.41 -18.17 6.95
CA GLY A 83 -3.01 -17.31 5.94
C GLY A 83 -1.95 -16.79 4.95
N LYS A 84 -2.34 -16.63 3.70
CA LYS A 84 -1.45 -16.05 2.69
C LYS A 84 -1.43 -14.54 2.84
N ASP A 85 -0.24 -13.96 2.73
CA ASP A 85 -0.08 -12.51 2.66
C ASP A 85 -0.64 -11.95 1.36
N ILE A 86 -1.11 -10.71 1.40
CA ILE A 86 -1.49 -9.93 0.22
C ILE A 86 -0.40 -8.91 -0.04
N VAL A 87 0.12 -8.91 -1.27
CA VAL A 87 1.04 -7.88 -1.76
C VAL A 87 0.23 -6.90 -2.61
N LEU A 88 0.32 -5.61 -2.27
CA LEU A 88 -0.33 -4.51 -2.97
C LEU A 88 0.75 -3.66 -3.63
N SER A 89 0.76 -3.65 -4.96
CA SER A 89 1.71 -2.85 -5.73
C SER A 89 1.24 -1.41 -5.83
N ILE A 90 2.15 -0.46 -5.53
CA ILE A 90 1.90 0.98 -5.55
C ILE A 90 3.00 1.68 -6.36
N PRO A 91 2.72 2.86 -6.93
CA PRO A 91 3.75 3.66 -7.59
C PRO A 91 4.86 4.09 -6.64
N VAL A 92 6.09 4.21 -7.16
CA VAL A 92 7.18 4.89 -6.45
C VAL A 92 6.79 6.34 -6.15
N GLY A 93 7.17 6.84 -4.97
CA GLY A 93 6.78 8.18 -4.49
C GLY A 93 5.42 8.22 -3.77
N THR A 94 4.83 7.06 -3.48
CA THR A 94 3.59 6.99 -2.69
C THR A 94 3.90 7.09 -1.20
N ILE A 95 3.17 7.97 -0.51
CA ILE A 95 3.14 8.05 0.95
C ILE A 95 1.91 7.32 1.46
N ILE A 96 2.11 6.50 2.47
CA ILE A 96 1.03 5.87 3.23
C ILE A 96 0.89 6.60 4.56
N LYS A 97 -0.32 7.08 4.85
CA LYS A 97 -0.69 7.70 6.12
C LYS A 97 -1.80 6.90 6.80
N ASP A 98 -1.76 6.84 8.12
CA ASP A 98 -2.90 6.37 8.90
C ASP A 98 -3.92 7.51 9.03
N SER A 99 -5.13 7.30 8.52
CA SER A 99 -6.20 8.29 8.58
C SER A 99 -6.68 8.57 10.01
N SER A 100 -6.52 7.60 10.92
CA SER A 100 -7.04 7.71 12.30
C SER A 100 -6.21 8.66 13.15
N ILE A 101 -4.88 8.64 12.96
CA ILE A 101 -3.92 9.41 13.74
C ILE A 101 -3.18 10.46 12.90
N ASN A 102 -3.50 10.55 11.61
CA ASN A 102 -2.88 11.46 10.64
C ASN A 102 -1.33 11.39 10.63
N GLN A 103 -0.79 10.18 10.84
CA GLN A 103 0.65 9.94 10.90
C GLN A 103 1.14 9.23 9.63
N ILE A 104 2.29 9.64 9.12
CA ILE A 104 2.96 8.96 8.01
C ILE A 104 3.50 7.62 8.53
N ILE A 105 3.04 6.53 7.93
CA ILE A 105 3.54 5.19 8.22
C ILE A 105 4.80 4.94 7.40
N HIS A 106 4.77 5.26 6.10
CA HIS A 106 5.91 5.02 5.21
C HIS A 106 5.86 5.92 3.96
N ASP A 107 7.05 6.20 3.40
CA ASP A 107 7.28 6.98 2.17
C ASP A 107 8.12 6.13 1.22
N PHE A 108 7.50 5.59 0.17
CA PHE A 108 8.15 4.69 -0.80
C PHE A 108 8.95 5.49 -1.83
N LYS A 109 10.27 5.49 -1.67
CA LYS A 109 11.19 6.28 -2.51
C LYS A 109 11.88 5.46 -3.59
N ASN A 110 12.08 4.17 -3.33
CA ASN A 110 12.83 3.28 -4.20
C ASN A 110 11.91 2.26 -4.87
N ASP A 111 12.31 1.79 -6.06
CA ASP A 111 11.63 0.70 -6.76
C ASP A 111 11.85 -0.63 -6.06
N GLY A 112 10.83 -1.48 -6.02
CA GLY A 112 10.90 -2.80 -5.38
C GLY A 112 10.94 -2.77 -3.85
N GLU A 113 10.73 -1.62 -3.22
CA GLU A 113 10.69 -1.48 -1.77
C GLU A 113 9.45 -2.18 -1.19
N ARG A 114 9.67 -3.10 -0.23
CA ARG A 114 8.60 -3.88 0.40
C ARG A 114 8.47 -3.55 1.87
N VAL A 115 7.26 -3.21 2.30
CA VAL A 115 6.97 -2.87 3.70
C VAL A 115 5.70 -3.59 4.16
N ILE A 116 5.79 -4.24 5.32
CA ILE A 116 4.64 -4.86 5.97
C ILE A 116 3.91 -3.77 6.75
N ILE A 117 2.73 -3.38 6.27
CA ILE A 117 1.91 -2.35 6.91
C ILE A 117 1.00 -2.95 7.99
N ALA A 118 0.46 -4.15 7.75
CA ALA A 118 -0.37 -4.83 8.72
C ALA A 118 0.09 -6.30 8.87
N LYS A 119 0.54 -6.66 10.07
CA LYS A 119 0.89 -8.05 10.39
C LYS A 119 -0.37 -8.84 10.69
N GLY A 120 -0.42 -10.10 10.25
CA GLY A 120 -1.47 -11.04 10.63
C GLY A 120 -1.42 -11.39 12.13
N GLY A 121 -2.57 -11.78 12.67
CA GLY A 121 -2.67 -12.24 14.03
C GLY A 121 -1.92 -13.56 14.25
N ASN A 122 -1.30 -13.72 15.40
CA ASN A 122 -0.63 -14.97 15.75
C ASN A 122 -1.64 -16.10 15.99
N GLY A 123 -1.30 -17.31 15.55
CA GLY A 123 -2.07 -18.51 15.88
C GLY A 123 -2.02 -18.83 17.36
N GLY A 124 -3.14 -19.34 17.89
CA GLY A 124 -3.25 -19.79 19.27
C GLY A 124 -2.54 -21.12 19.49
N PHE A 125 -1.99 -21.32 20.67
CA PHE A 125 -1.34 -22.58 21.03
C PHE A 125 -2.35 -23.66 21.37
N GLY A 126 -2.12 -24.87 20.85
CA GLY A 126 -2.89 -26.06 21.19
C GLY A 126 -2.51 -26.62 22.56
N ASN A 127 -3.40 -27.49 23.11
CA ASN A 127 -3.19 -28.03 24.47
C ASN A 127 -1.92 -28.87 24.61
N ALA A 128 -1.35 -29.39 23.52
CA ALA A 128 -0.10 -30.14 23.57
C ALA A 128 1.08 -29.30 24.10
N ARG A 129 1.07 -27.98 23.87
CA ARG A 129 2.13 -27.06 24.37
C ARG A 129 2.04 -26.75 25.85
N PHE A 130 0.86 -26.93 26.45
CA PHE A 130 0.64 -26.66 27.88
C PHE A 130 0.90 -27.86 28.77
N LYS A 131 1.38 -28.98 28.22
CA LYS A 131 1.76 -30.14 28.97
C LYS A 131 2.98 -29.85 29.86
N THR A 132 2.81 -30.01 31.17
CA THR A 132 3.86 -29.90 32.16
C THR A 132 3.91 -31.13 33.05
N HIS A 133 4.94 -31.29 33.86
CA HIS A 133 5.04 -32.38 34.83
C HIS A 133 3.86 -32.36 35.81
N ASN A 134 3.46 -31.19 36.29
CA ASN A 134 2.35 -31.00 37.23
C ASN A 134 0.96 -31.07 36.57
N ASN A 135 0.87 -30.86 35.25
CA ASN A 135 -0.36 -30.96 34.49
C ASN A 135 -0.11 -31.75 33.17
N PRO A 136 -0.13 -33.08 33.24
CA PRO A 136 0.15 -33.94 32.09
C PRO A 136 -0.99 -33.98 31.05
N ALA A 137 -2.19 -33.53 31.39
CA ALA A 137 -3.38 -33.55 30.51
C ALA A 137 -4.13 -32.22 30.49
N PRO A 138 -3.49 -31.11 30.03
CA PRO A 138 -4.10 -29.79 30.03
C PRO A 138 -5.32 -29.73 29.10
N ARG A 139 -6.38 -29.11 29.60
CA ARG A 139 -7.63 -28.87 28.84
C ARG A 139 -7.75 -27.40 28.44
N THR A 140 -6.62 -26.74 28.21
CA THR A 140 -6.53 -25.32 27.80
C THR A 140 -5.87 -25.20 26.46
N ALA A 141 -6.35 -24.30 25.64
CA ALA A 141 -5.73 -23.86 24.39
C ALA A 141 -5.94 -22.35 24.27
N ASN A 142 -5.11 -21.67 23.52
CA ASN A 142 -5.25 -20.23 23.28
C ASN A 142 -6.06 -19.98 22.00
N ASP A 143 -6.86 -18.92 22.05
CA ASP A 143 -7.43 -18.37 20.83
C ASP A 143 -6.37 -17.71 19.99
N GLY A 144 -6.59 -17.69 18.66
CA GLY A 144 -5.79 -16.92 17.75
C GLY A 144 -5.98 -15.42 17.97
N GLN A 145 -4.92 -14.67 17.78
CA GLN A 145 -4.98 -13.21 17.88
C GLN A 145 -5.74 -12.62 16.68
N LYS A 146 -6.50 -11.57 16.95
CA LYS A 146 -7.16 -10.81 15.89
C LYS A 146 -6.11 -10.09 15.04
N GLY A 147 -6.34 -10.03 13.74
CA GLY A 147 -5.59 -9.17 12.84
C GLY A 147 -5.90 -7.69 13.10
N SER A 148 -5.04 -6.83 12.60
CA SER A 148 -5.22 -5.37 12.67
C SER A 148 -6.07 -4.86 11.51
N GLU A 149 -6.92 -3.87 11.78
CA GLU A 149 -7.64 -3.10 10.77
C GLU A 149 -7.11 -1.67 10.78
N LEU A 150 -6.73 -1.16 9.60
CA LEU A 150 -6.20 0.19 9.44
C LEU A 150 -6.93 0.91 8.31
N HIS A 151 -7.19 2.20 8.52
CA HIS A 151 -7.71 3.11 7.52
C HIS A 151 -6.56 3.94 6.99
N LEU A 152 -6.21 3.74 5.72
CA LEU A 152 -5.02 4.34 5.12
C LEU A 152 -5.41 5.39 4.09
N GLU A 153 -4.63 6.44 4.05
CA GLU A 153 -4.59 7.41 2.97
C GLU A 153 -3.33 7.18 2.16
N LEU A 154 -3.52 6.94 0.87
CA LEU A 154 -2.45 6.83 -0.10
C LEU A 154 -2.34 8.14 -0.86
N GLU A 155 -1.18 8.77 -0.83
CA GLU A 155 -0.89 10.03 -1.52
C GLU A 155 0.35 9.84 -2.39
N LEU A 156 0.22 10.08 -3.70
CA LEU A 156 1.33 10.02 -4.64
C LEU A 156 2.00 11.39 -4.73
N LYS A 157 3.25 11.49 -4.29
CA LYS A 157 4.05 12.74 -4.33
C LYS A 157 4.51 13.11 -5.73
N ILE A 158 4.80 12.13 -6.57
CA ILE A 158 5.28 12.37 -7.94
C ILE A 158 4.09 12.77 -8.79
N ILE A 159 4.13 14.00 -9.29
CA ILE A 159 3.05 14.54 -10.13
C ILE A 159 3.24 14.12 -11.58
N ALA A 160 4.47 14.09 -12.07
CA ALA A 160 4.78 13.74 -13.45
C ALA A 160 6.20 13.21 -13.59
N ASP A 161 6.44 12.42 -14.64
CA ASP A 161 7.79 11.99 -15.02
C ASP A 161 8.56 13.15 -15.66
N VAL A 162 7.85 13.99 -16.44
CA VAL A 162 8.43 15.13 -17.14
C VAL A 162 7.65 16.41 -16.80
N GLY A 163 8.33 17.42 -16.30
CA GLY A 163 7.78 18.76 -16.09
C GLY A 163 8.18 19.69 -17.23
N LEU A 164 7.21 20.34 -17.88
CA LEU A 164 7.48 21.39 -18.87
C LEU A 164 7.59 22.72 -18.16
N VAL A 165 8.68 23.41 -18.40
CA VAL A 165 9.02 24.72 -17.83
C VAL A 165 9.28 25.69 -18.97
N GLY A 166 8.77 26.90 -18.87
CA GLY A 166 8.98 27.93 -19.89
C GLY A 166 8.10 29.15 -19.64
N PHE A 167 8.35 30.22 -20.40
CA PHE A 167 7.60 31.47 -20.27
C PHE A 167 6.08 31.28 -20.51
N PRO A 168 5.24 32.18 -19.98
CA PRO A 168 3.84 32.24 -20.37
C PRO A 168 3.73 32.36 -21.91
N ASN A 169 2.77 31.64 -22.48
CA ASN A 169 2.52 31.57 -23.93
C ASN A 169 3.63 30.95 -24.79
N ALA A 170 4.63 30.30 -24.21
CA ALA A 170 5.67 29.56 -24.95
C ALA A 170 5.13 28.25 -25.61
N GLY A 171 3.82 28.03 -25.60
CA GLY A 171 3.21 26.86 -26.26
C GLY A 171 3.21 25.56 -25.44
N LYS A 172 3.56 25.56 -24.14
CA LYS A 172 3.62 24.37 -23.28
C LYS A 172 2.35 23.53 -23.31
N SER A 173 1.19 24.15 -23.07
CA SER A 173 -0.11 23.47 -23.05
C SER A 173 -0.51 22.96 -24.44
N THR A 174 -0.14 23.66 -25.51
CA THR A 174 -0.31 23.21 -26.89
C THR A 174 0.53 21.97 -27.16
N TYR A 175 1.79 21.99 -26.72
CA TYR A 175 2.70 20.87 -26.87
C TYR A 175 2.16 19.62 -26.16
N ILE A 176 1.69 19.73 -24.92
CA ILE A 176 1.04 18.60 -24.19
C ILE A 176 -0.16 18.09 -24.96
N SER A 177 -0.98 18.97 -25.50
CA SER A 177 -2.18 18.57 -26.26
C SER A 177 -1.82 17.80 -27.54
N CYS A 178 -0.68 18.08 -28.16
CA CYS A 178 -0.21 17.38 -29.35
C CYS A 178 0.38 16.00 -29.05
N ILE A 179 1.14 15.87 -27.94
CA ILE A 179 1.83 14.60 -27.61
C ILE A 179 0.98 13.66 -26.74
N SER A 180 -0.06 14.18 -26.08
CA SER A 180 -0.90 13.39 -25.20
C SER A 180 -1.94 12.61 -26.00
N ASN A 181 -2.05 11.30 -25.73
CA ASN A 181 -3.06 10.42 -26.32
C ASN A 181 -4.46 10.60 -25.70
N ALA A 182 -4.58 11.37 -24.64
CA ALA A 182 -5.84 11.72 -23.99
C ALA A 182 -5.91 13.23 -23.84
N ARG A 183 -7.13 13.80 -23.84
CA ARG A 183 -7.30 15.24 -23.54
C ARG A 183 -6.60 15.56 -22.21
N PRO A 184 -5.70 16.55 -22.18
CA PRO A 184 -5.05 16.98 -20.95
C PRO A 184 -6.11 17.26 -19.88
N LYS A 185 -5.88 16.77 -18.67
CA LYS A 185 -6.78 17.04 -17.55
C LYS A 185 -6.13 18.02 -16.62
N ILE A 186 -6.91 19.01 -16.23
CA ILE A 186 -6.61 19.86 -15.09
C ILE A 186 -6.77 19.00 -13.84
N ALA A 187 -5.70 18.80 -13.09
CA ALA A 187 -5.74 18.05 -11.85
C ALA A 187 -5.87 19.00 -10.66
N ASP A 188 -6.88 18.75 -9.84
CA ASP A 188 -7.13 19.48 -8.60
C ASP A 188 -6.35 18.82 -7.47
N TYR A 189 -5.19 19.38 -7.15
CA TYR A 189 -4.38 18.91 -6.04
C TYR A 189 -4.64 19.76 -4.79
N PRO A 190 -4.99 19.15 -3.65
CA PRO A 190 -5.33 19.90 -2.43
C PRO A 190 -4.17 20.73 -1.86
N PHE A 191 -2.97 20.59 -2.41
CA PHE A 191 -1.76 21.31 -2.00
C PHE A 191 -1.24 22.27 -3.08
N THR A 192 -1.98 22.49 -4.18
CA THR A 192 -1.61 23.39 -5.27
C THR A 192 -2.65 24.49 -5.44
N THR A 193 -2.22 25.73 -5.50
CA THR A 193 -3.08 26.88 -5.86
C THR A 193 -3.19 27.08 -7.37
N LEU A 194 -2.32 26.41 -8.14
CA LEU A 194 -2.30 26.41 -9.59
C LEU A 194 -2.41 24.96 -10.07
N TYR A 195 -3.41 24.67 -10.86
CA TYR A 195 -3.70 23.33 -11.38
C TYR A 195 -2.80 22.99 -12.57
N PRO A 196 -1.89 22.00 -12.45
CA PRO A 196 -1.09 21.59 -13.60
C PRO A 196 -1.95 20.85 -14.63
N ASN A 197 -1.69 21.11 -15.91
CA ASN A 197 -2.24 20.32 -16.99
C ASN A 197 -1.39 19.07 -17.17
N LEU A 198 -2.01 17.89 -16.99
CA LEU A 198 -1.34 16.60 -17.12
C LEU A 198 -1.68 15.94 -18.46
N GLY A 199 -0.67 15.47 -19.17
CA GLY A 199 -0.78 14.68 -20.37
C GLY A 199 -0.15 13.30 -20.18
N ILE A 200 -0.81 12.24 -20.66
CA ILE A 200 -0.22 10.88 -20.68
C ILE A 200 0.28 10.61 -22.09
N VAL A 201 1.59 10.38 -22.21
CA VAL A 201 2.25 10.04 -23.45
C VAL A 201 2.52 8.54 -23.48
N LYS A 202 2.05 7.85 -24.53
CA LYS A 202 2.35 6.44 -24.76
C LYS A 202 3.64 6.30 -25.53
N CYS A 203 4.53 5.45 -25.04
CA CYS A 203 5.73 5.01 -25.75
C CYS A 203 5.50 3.65 -26.41
N GLN A 204 6.46 3.22 -27.22
CA GLN A 204 6.54 1.84 -27.70
C GLN A 204 6.64 0.89 -26.48
N ASP A 205 6.22 -0.37 -26.64
CA ASP A 205 6.23 -1.42 -25.60
C ASP A 205 5.27 -1.20 -24.42
N PHE A 206 4.08 -0.65 -24.67
CA PHE A 206 3.03 -0.44 -23.65
C PHE A 206 3.45 0.43 -22.46
N LYS A 207 4.58 1.10 -22.54
CA LYS A 207 5.03 2.07 -21.53
C LYS A 207 4.33 3.41 -21.75
N SER A 208 4.03 4.09 -20.67
CA SER A 208 3.51 5.45 -20.70
C SER A 208 4.20 6.28 -19.63
N PHE A 209 4.36 7.57 -19.90
CA PHE A 209 4.87 8.53 -18.93
C PHE A 209 3.94 9.74 -18.84
N VAL A 210 3.99 10.40 -17.70
CA VAL A 210 3.15 11.57 -17.41
C VAL A 210 3.96 12.83 -17.64
N VAL A 211 3.42 13.76 -18.42
CA VAL A 211 3.97 15.10 -18.64
C VAL A 211 3.07 16.12 -17.96
N ALA A 212 3.67 17.01 -17.17
CA ALA A 212 2.95 18.09 -16.51
C ALA A 212 3.38 19.45 -17.08
N ASP A 213 2.40 20.32 -17.37
CA ASP A 213 2.65 21.76 -17.54
C ASP A 213 2.83 22.38 -16.15
N ILE A 214 4.04 22.83 -15.83
CA ILE A 214 4.32 23.51 -14.56
C ILE A 214 4.11 25.01 -14.80
N PRO A 215 2.95 25.56 -14.38
CA PRO A 215 2.70 26.99 -14.52
C PRO A 215 3.59 27.74 -13.50
N GLY A 216 4.30 28.77 -13.92
CA GLY A 216 4.89 29.64 -12.92
C GLY A 216 6.26 30.25 -13.10
N LEU A 217 6.88 30.23 -14.29
CA LEU A 217 7.91 31.27 -14.59
C LEU A 217 7.20 32.58 -14.95
N ILE A 218 6.59 33.22 -13.95
CA ILE A 218 6.14 34.60 -14.10
C ILE A 218 7.33 35.49 -13.73
N THR A 219 7.65 36.47 -14.59
CA THR A 219 8.53 37.61 -14.28
C THR A 219 8.12 38.20 -12.92
N GLY A 220 8.99 38.10 -11.89
CA GLY A 220 8.70 38.54 -10.53
C GLY A 220 8.72 37.43 -9.47
N ALA A 221 8.99 36.19 -9.81
CA ALA A 221 9.13 35.08 -8.82
C ALA A 221 10.32 35.31 -7.84
N SER A 222 11.28 36.18 -8.19
CA SER A 222 12.39 36.59 -7.33
C SER A 222 12.02 37.64 -6.29
N GLU A 223 10.83 38.27 -6.38
CA GLU A 223 10.41 39.37 -5.48
C GLU A 223 9.56 38.89 -4.29
N GLY A 224 9.75 37.69 -3.81
CA GLY A 224 9.31 37.29 -2.45
C GLY A 224 7.83 37.09 -2.22
N LYS A 225 6.96 37.10 -3.23
CA LYS A 225 5.50 36.89 -3.08
C LYS A 225 5.10 35.43 -3.24
N GLY A 226 5.53 34.53 -2.34
CA GLY A 226 4.90 33.21 -2.12
C GLY A 226 4.83 32.20 -3.30
N LEU A 227 4.85 32.64 -4.54
CA LEU A 227 4.71 31.84 -5.76
C LEU A 227 5.94 30.99 -6.09
N GLY A 228 7.14 31.46 -5.74
CA GLY A 228 8.40 30.74 -5.97
C GLY A 228 8.49 29.43 -5.20
N PHE A 229 8.00 29.39 -3.96
CA PHE A 229 8.00 28.18 -3.12
C PHE A 229 7.06 27.09 -3.67
N GLN A 230 5.95 27.48 -4.28
CA GLN A 230 5.01 26.54 -4.86
C GLN A 230 5.54 25.93 -6.16
N PHE A 231 6.22 26.75 -6.96
CA PHE A 231 6.92 26.32 -8.17
C PHE A 231 8.02 25.30 -7.85
N LEU A 232 8.83 25.54 -6.83
CA LEU A 232 9.86 24.59 -6.38
C LEU A 232 9.26 23.24 -5.96
N LYS A 233 8.14 23.25 -5.26
CA LYS A 233 7.42 22.02 -4.88
C LYS A 233 6.93 21.20 -6.08
N HIS A 234 6.58 21.85 -7.19
CA HIS A 234 6.20 21.15 -8.43
C HIS A 234 7.42 20.56 -9.13
N ILE A 235 8.55 21.27 -9.13
CA ILE A 235 9.81 20.78 -9.70
C ILE A 235 10.31 19.55 -8.94
N GLU A 236 10.32 19.58 -7.62
CA GLU A 236 10.75 18.46 -6.77
C GLU A 236 9.91 17.19 -6.97
N ARG A 237 8.72 17.31 -7.59
CA ARG A 237 7.78 16.23 -7.86
C ARG A 237 7.84 15.71 -9.29
N THR A 238 8.85 16.09 -10.05
CA THR A 238 9.09 15.62 -11.40
C THR A 238 10.46 14.96 -11.50
N LYS A 239 10.59 13.92 -12.33
CA LYS A 239 11.86 13.22 -12.52
C LYS A 239 12.80 13.98 -13.49
N MET A 240 12.22 14.68 -14.46
CA MET A 240 12.93 15.40 -15.52
C MET A 240 12.22 16.72 -15.80
N LEU A 241 13.01 17.73 -16.13
CA LEU A 241 12.52 19.04 -16.58
C LEU A 241 12.89 19.27 -18.05
N VAL A 242 11.91 19.73 -18.82
CA VAL A 242 12.10 20.15 -20.21
C VAL A 242 11.76 21.63 -20.31
N PHE A 243 12.74 22.41 -20.75
CA PHE A 243 12.57 23.84 -20.95
C PHE A 243 12.10 24.12 -22.37
N ILE A 244 10.98 24.85 -22.49
CA ILE A 244 10.44 25.34 -23.76
C ILE A 244 10.74 26.85 -23.83
N VAL A 245 11.52 27.21 -24.83
CA VAL A 245 11.99 28.58 -25.08
C VAL A 245 11.29 29.14 -26.32
#